data_86ca48653ca1d6b11a6ef177d6822835
#
_entry.id   86ca48653ca1d6b11a6ef177d6822835
#
_cell.length_a   1.000
_cell.length_b   1.000
_cell.length_c   1.000
_cell.angle_alpha   90.00
_cell.angle_beta   90.00
_cell.angle_gamma   90.00
#
_symmetry.space_group_name_H-M   'P 1'
#
loop_
_entity.id
_entity.type
_entity.pdbx_description
1 polymer ?
#
loop_
_entity_poly.entity_id
_entity_poly.type
_entity_poly.pdbx_seq_one_letter_code
_entity_poly.pdbx_strand_id
1 'polypeptide(L)'
;MSLGKIKIIIFIILASFFVPIEISAQRYSFETMEELYELQNEEEYIEFLREIVLEQPEFSYANAILNEAEMNLKYSRRQRLPELSMRVVNDEVLSRKIKEDNAIRKIRDDSFDGVVEIRQSIYSGGGINAGVRKAKEGANHISLSKKKTISQLIYNANNIYTKAVSSYLLHQHAKEILDELEPFLSKVKARVDAGIADPVEYALFSVRYNNIKSTVVNLDAIAKRDISMYENFFKRDFKDVSYPKIQINDQSIPFKNLSFDVEMSQSKYKESVEDVTIAKSQYRPQFGFAARYTKYDLDDNLGDEDVRGGLYFSYPFFDFGRSSAKISGSKAKSRAAKNSIDIEKKKDLNSEAEYLSILESAIRSRNEFYQAFVDTKIQREIIAKRIEVSGFVATTLAETALQEINQLKSLMDSENNLLTSYFALLHQNQILIQRILMVF
;
A
#
# COMPACT_ATOMS: atom_id res chain seq x y z
N MET A 1 -48.05 29.56 -23.40
CA MET A 1 -46.67 29.38 -23.95
C MET A 1 -45.94 28.40 -23.02
N SER A 2 -45.57 27.26 -23.57
CA SER A 2 -45.37 25.99 -22.86
C SER A 2 -43.99 25.88 -22.17
N LEU A 3 -44.02 25.37 -20.95
CA LEU A 3 -42.86 25.01 -20.11
C LEU A 3 -41.86 23.98 -20.75
N GLY A 4 -42.15 23.53 -21.96
CA GLY A 4 -41.35 22.50 -22.65
C GLY A 4 -40.07 23.00 -23.33
N LYS A 5 -39.95 24.31 -23.60
CA LYS A 5 -38.77 24.87 -24.32
C LYS A 5 -37.62 25.29 -23.43
N ILE A 6 -37.82 25.44 -22.12
CA ILE A 6 -36.77 25.82 -21.17
C ILE A 6 -35.94 24.61 -20.73
N LYS A 7 -36.53 23.39 -20.71
CA LYS A 7 -35.76 22.17 -20.34
C LYS A 7 -34.78 21.69 -21.41
N ILE A 8 -34.98 22.01 -22.66
CA ILE A 8 -34.06 21.62 -23.76
C ILE A 8 -32.83 22.51 -23.82
N ILE A 9 -32.95 23.79 -23.44
CA ILE A 9 -31.80 24.73 -23.45
C ILE A 9 -30.83 24.45 -22.29
N ILE A 10 -31.33 24.00 -21.13
CA ILE A 10 -30.47 23.64 -19.98
C ILE A 10 -29.71 22.33 -20.23
N PHE A 11 -30.29 21.39 -21.04
CA PHE A 11 -29.61 20.14 -21.37
C PHE A 11 -28.50 20.32 -22.43
N ILE A 12 -28.62 21.33 -23.29
CA ILE A 12 -27.59 21.64 -24.30
C ILE A 12 -26.39 22.41 -23.70
N ILE A 13 -26.61 23.20 -22.63
CA ILE A 13 -25.55 23.94 -21.95
C ILE A 13 -24.72 23.02 -21.01
N LEU A 14 -25.31 21.95 -20.47
CA LEU A 14 -24.59 20.96 -19.66
C LEU A 14 -23.80 19.92 -20.49
N ALA A 15 -24.13 19.76 -21.78
CA ALA A 15 -23.38 18.89 -22.70
C ALA A 15 -22.15 19.53 -23.33
N SER A 16 -21.99 20.85 -23.23
CA SER A 16 -20.86 21.59 -23.85
C SER A 16 -19.65 21.79 -22.91
N PHE A 17 -19.68 21.25 -21.66
CA PHE A 17 -18.52 21.26 -20.75
C PHE A 17 -17.76 19.93 -20.66
N PHE A 18 -18.18 18.92 -21.41
CA PHE A 18 -17.32 17.76 -21.68
C PHE A 18 -16.56 18.03 -22.99
N VAL A 19 -15.62 18.96 -22.96
CA VAL A 19 -14.53 18.95 -23.92
C VAL A 19 -13.71 17.72 -23.52
N PRO A 20 -13.61 16.66 -24.35
CA PRO A 20 -12.56 15.69 -24.17
C PRO A 20 -11.26 16.51 -24.29
N ILE A 21 -10.49 16.59 -23.22
CA ILE A 21 -9.10 17.03 -23.30
C ILE A 21 -8.45 15.96 -24.19
N GLU A 22 -8.38 16.24 -25.49
CA GLU A 22 -7.45 15.54 -26.36
C GLU A 22 -6.07 15.93 -25.86
N ILE A 23 -5.57 15.16 -24.89
CA ILE A 23 -4.13 15.08 -24.62
C ILE A 23 -3.58 14.51 -25.92
N SER A 24 -3.08 15.40 -26.79
CA SER A 24 -2.36 14.98 -27.98
C SER A 24 -1.22 14.11 -27.47
N ALA A 25 -1.34 12.81 -27.66
CA ALA A 25 -0.29 11.83 -27.38
C ALA A 25 0.90 12.18 -28.29
N GLN A 26 1.73 13.11 -27.83
CA GLN A 26 3.10 13.18 -28.32
C GLN A 26 3.69 11.80 -27.95
N ARG A 27 3.93 10.98 -28.96
CA ARG A 27 4.58 9.68 -28.79
C ARG A 27 5.81 9.90 -27.94
N TYR A 28 5.77 9.33 -26.74
CA TYR A 28 6.90 9.25 -25.86
C TYR A 28 8.00 8.48 -26.60
N SER A 29 8.99 9.17 -27.15
CA SER A 29 10.09 8.50 -27.82
C SER A 29 11.16 8.21 -26.76
N PHE A 30 11.35 6.94 -26.46
CA PHE A 30 12.45 6.45 -25.63
C PHE A 30 13.82 6.65 -26.29
N GLU A 31 13.87 6.94 -27.59
CA GLU A 31 15.08 7.20 -28.36
C GLU A 31 16.03 8.18 -27.67
N THR A 32 15.46 9.16 -26.94
CA THR A 32 16.22 10.18 -26.24
C THR A 32 16.96 9.73 -24.98
N MET A 33 16.42 8.71 -24.28
CA MET A 33 17.10 8.14 -23.09
C MET A 33 18.06 7.00 -23.48
N GLU A 34 17.77 6.26 -24.56
CA GLU A 34 18.66 5.25 -25.11
C GLU A 34 20.00 5.84 -25.58
N GLU A 35 20.01 7.12 -26.02
CA GLU A 35 21.23 7.84 -26.33
C GLU A 35 22.10 8.19 -25.11
N LEU A 36 21.49 8.24 -23.92
CA LEU A 36 22.18 8.60 -22.68
C LEU A 36 22.61 7.38 -21.87
N TYR A 37 21.74 6.36 -21.78
CA TYR A 37 21.95 5.21 -20.91
C TYR A 37 21.36 3.94 -21.54
N GLU A 38 21.96 2.81 -21.18
CA GLU A 38 21.40 1.49 -21.48
C GLU A 38 20.07 1.31 -20.75
N LEU A 39 19.00 0.97 -21.50
CA LEU A 39 17.66 0.82 -20.97
C LEU A 39 17.30 -0.66 -20.82
N GLN A 40 16.74 -1.01 -19.65
CA GLN A 40 16.20 -2.34 -19.40
C GLN A 40 14.85 -2.52 -20.09
N ASN A 41 14.62 -3.69 -20.72
CA ASN A 41 13.35 -4.03 -21.35
C ASN A 41 12.21 -4.08 -20.30
N GLU A 42 11.01 -3.61 -20.68
CA GLU A 42 9.83 -3.58 -19.81
C GLU A 42 9.47 -4.97 -19.25
N GLU A 43 9.51 -6.01 -20.08
CA GLU A 43 9.15 -7.37 -19.66
C GLU A 43 10.12 -7.93 -18.60
N GLU A 44 11.43 -7.73 -18.80
CA GLU A 44 12.46 -8.13 -17.82
C GLU A 44 12.33 -7.38 -16.51
N TYR A 45 12.05 -6.08 -16.59
CA TYR A 45 11.84 -5.26 -15.40
C TYR A 45 10.59 -5.67 -14.61
N ILE A 46 9.49 -5.96 -15.29
CA ILE A 46 8.26 -6.44 -14.67
C ILE A 46 8.47 -7.80 -13.99
N GLU A 47 9.20 -8.72 -14.65
CA GLU A 47 9.52 -10.03 -14.08
C GLU A 47 10.41 -9.88 -12.83
N PHE A 48 11.42 -9.03 -12.89
CA PHE A 48 12.27 -8.69 -11.74
C PHE A 48 11.44 -8.17 -10.55
N LEU A 49 10.51 -7.23 -10.79
CA LEU A 49 9.63 -6.71 -9.73
C LEU A 49 8.72 -7.81 -9.16
N ARG A 50 8.26 -8.74 -9.99
CA ARG A 50 7.43 -9.88 -9.56
C ARG A 50 8.17 -10.79 -8.61
N GLU A 51 9.36 -11.25 -9.00
CA GLU A 51 10.20 -12.12 -8.17
C GLU A 51 10.45 -11.50 -6.79
N ILE A 52 10.89 -10.24 -6.77
CA ILE A 52 11.24 -9.54 -5.55
C ILE A 52 10.05 -9.37 -4.60
N VAL A 53 8.87 -9.05 -5.13
CA VAL A 53 7.67 -8.86 -4.30
C VAL A 53 7.25 -10.16 -3.63
N LEU A 54 7.41 -11.30 -4.30
CA LEU A 54 7.09 -12.61 -3.73
C LEU A 54 8.05 -13.03 -2.61
N GLU A 55 9.28 -12.53 -2.63
CA GLU A 55 10.30 -12.79 -1.62
C GLU A 55 10.16 -11.89 -0.36
N GLN A 56 9.37 -10.79 -0.44
CA GLN A 56 9.26 -9.85 0.67
C GLN A 56 8.52 -10.45 1.89
N PRO A 57 8.99 -10.16 3.11
CA PRO A 57 8.33 -10.60 4.34
C PRO A 57 6.87 -10.12 4.45
N GLU A 58 6.57 -8.94 3.92
CA GLU A 58 5.23 -8.36 3.90
C GLU A 58 4.25 -9.18 3.05
N PHE A 59 4.72 -9.84 1.99
CA PHE A 59 3.91 -10.77 1.20
C PHE A 59 3.53 -12.00 2.03
N SER A 60 4.49 -12.60 2.73
CA SER A 60 4.25 -13.74 3.62
C SER A 60 3.36 -13.37 4.78
N TYR A 61 3.55 -12.19 5.37
CA TYR A 61 2.70 -11.65 6.43
C TYR A 61 1.26 -11.47 5.95
N ALA A 62 1.04 -10.84 4.78
CA ALA A 62 -0.29 -10.63 4.22
C ALA A 62 -1.01 -11.96 3.92
N ASN A 63 -0.26 -13.00 3.46
CA ASN A 63 -0.80 -14.35 3.28
C ASN A 63 -1.24 -14.98 4.61
N ALA A 64 -0.45 -14.85 5.67
CA ALA A 64 -0.76 -15.39 6.98
C ALA A 64 -2.04 -14.75 7.57
N ILE A 65 -2.18 -13.42 7.46
CA ILE A 65 -3.39 -12.70 7.89
C ILE A 65 -4.62 -13.10 7.07
N LEU A 66 -4.47 -13.32 5.76
CA LEU A 66 -5.58 -13.83 4.95
C LEU A 66 -6.00 -15.24 5.39
N ASN A 67 -5.05 -16.13 5.63
CA ASN A 67 -5.34 -17.48 6.13
C ASN A 67 -6.05 -17.43 7.51
N GLU A 68 -5.63 -16.54 8.42
CA GLU A 68 -6.32 -16.31 9.69
C GLU A 68 -7.78 -15.92 9.46
N ALA A 69 -8.05 -14.96 8.55
CA ALA A 69 -9.40 -14.51 8.26
C ALA A 69 -10.27 -15.61 7.63
N GLU A 70 -9.70 -16.48 6.80
CA GLU A 70 -10.37 -17.64 6.22
C GLU A 70 -10.68 -18.70 7.32
N MET A 71 -9.75 -18.93 8.24
CA MET A 71 -9.99 -19.82 9.38
C MET A 71 -11.08 -19.26 10.30
N ASN A 72 -11.13 -17.94 10.53
CA ASN A 72 -12.20 -17.27 11.27
C ASN A 72 -13.57 -17.41 10.58
N LEU A 73 -13.61 -17.35 9.25
CA LEU A 73 -14.82 -17.65 8.48
C LEU A 73 -15.23 -19.12 8.64
N LYS A 74 -14.29 -20.06 8.58
CA LYS A 74 -14.52 -21.49 8.80
C LYS A 74 -15.02 -21.77 10.22
N TYR A 75 -14.41 -21.14 11.22
CA TYR A 75 -14.87 -21.19 12.59
C TYR A 75 -16.32 -20.68 12.72
N SER A 76 -16.63 -19.52 12.17
CA SER A 76 -17.98 -18.93 12.21
C SER A 76 -19.02 -19.86 11.56
N ARG A 77 -18.68 -20.52 10.45
CA ARG A 77 -19.55 -21.51 9.79
C ARG A 77 -19.79 -22.72 10.66
N ARG A 78 -18.77 -23.19 11.41
CA ARG A 78 -18.85 -24.35 12.28
C ARG A 78 -19.66 -24.12 13.57
N GLN A 79 -19.88 -22.87 13.97
CA GLN A 79 -20.81 -22.53 15.06
C GLN A 79 -22.26 -23.00 14.81
N ARG A 80 -22.59 -23.40 13.57
CA ARG A 80 -23.87 -24.05 13.23
C ARG A 80 -23.91 -25.53 13.59
N LEU A 81 -22.77 -26.15 13.89
CA LEU A 81 -22.66 -27.57 14.22
C LEU A 81 -22.82 -27.78 15.71
N PRO A 82 -23.18 -29.02 16.15
CA PRO A 82 -23.17 -29.36 17.57
C PRO A 82 -21.81 -29.18 18.19
N GLU A 83 -21.77 -28.69 19.41
CA GLU A 83 -20.60 -28.66 20.28
C GLU A 83 -20.63 -29.84 21.22
N LEU A 84 -19.56 -30.61 21.25
CA LEU A 84 -19.33 -31.68 22.22
C LEU A 84 -18.26 -31.23 23.20
N SER A 85 -18.59 -31.20 24.49
CA SER A 85 -17.68 -30.83 25.55
C SER A 85 -17.59 -31.93 26.61
N MET A 86 -16.42 -32.08 27.20
CA MET A 86 -16.19 -32.93 28.33
C MET A 86 -15.62 -32.08 29.48
N ARG A 87 -16.12 -32.32 30.68
CA ARG A 87 -15.65 -31.68 31.91
C ARG A 87 -15.51 -32.72 32.99
N VAL A 88 -14.43 -32.66 33.71
CA VAL A 88 -14.22 -33.44 34.96
C VAL A 88 -14.12 -32.42 36.08
N VAL A 89 -14.86 -32.65 37.15
CA VAL A 89 -14.91 -31.77 38.32
C VAL A 89 -14.59 -32.63 39.55
N ASN A 90 -13.60 -32.16 40.30
CA ASN A 90 -13.28 -32.71 41.63
C ASN A 90 -13.46 -31.56 42.64
N ASP A 91 -14.54 -31.66 43.43
CA ASP A 91 -14.90 -30.67 44.43
C ASP A 91 -14.85 -31.32 45.83
N GLU A 92 -14.05 -30.74 46.72
CA GLU A 92 -13.95 -31.14 48.14
C GLU A 92 -14.63 -30.08 49.01
N VAL A 93 -15.35 -30.49 50.03
CA VAL A 93 -16.02 -29.59 50.97
C VAL A 93 -15.00 -29.03 51.97
N LEU A 94 -14.53 -27.81 51.78
CA LEU A 94 -13.59 -27.16 52.67
C LEU A 94 -14.22 -26.70 54.01
N SER A 95 -15.50 -26.36 54.03
CA SER A 95 -16.25 -26.00 55.24
C SER A 95 -17.75 -26.07 54.98
N ARG A 96 -18.49 -26.69 55.91
CA ARG A 96 -19.95 -26.82 55.84
C ARG A 96 -20.58 -26.53 57.19
N LYS A 97 -21.59 -25.66 57.24
CA LYS A 97 -22.47 -25.43 58.38
C LYS A 97 -23.91 -25.71 57.94
N ILE A 98 -24.48 -26.84 58.37
CA ILE A 98 -25.87 -27.22 58.08
C ILE A 98 -26.61 -27.27 59.41
N LYS A 99 -27.82 -26.64 59.48
CA LYS A 99 -28.72 -26.79 60.61
C LYS A 99 -29.36 -28.19 60.54
N GLU A 100 -29.42 -28.92 61.69
CA GLU A 100 -29.82 -30.28 61.78
C GLU A 100 -31.25 -30.61 61.27
N ASP A 101 -32.11 -29.64 61.07
CA ASP A 101 -33.49 -29.83 60.62
C ASP A 101 -33.63 -30.20 59.13
N ASN A 102 -32.54 -30.29 58.37
CA ASN A 102 -32.53 -30.64 56.93
C ASN A 102 -31.98 -32.06 56.66
N ALA A 103 -32.13 -33.01 57.56
CA ALA A 103 -31.60 -34.38 57.53
C ALA A 103 -32.13 -35.27 56.35
N ILE A 104 -33.03 -34.79 55.50
CA ILE A 104 -33.62 -35.53 54.37
C ILE A 104 -32.84 -35.33 53.04
N ARG A 105 -31.96 -34.36 52.95
CA ARG A 105 -31.10 -34.21 51.77
C ARG A 105 -29.78 -34.92 52.01
N LYS A 106 -29.53 -36.05 51.31
CA LYS A 106 -28.18 -36.60 51.11
C LYS A 106 -27.39 -35.52 50.29
N ILE A 107 -26.68 -34.66 51.01
CA ILE A 107 -25.76 -33.70 50.40
C ILE A 107 -24.44 -34.44 50.28
N ARG A 108 -23.96 -34.64 49.06
CA ARG A 108 -22.65 -35.27 48.78
C ARG A 108 -21.54 -34.44 49.46
N ASP A 109 -20.63 -35.15 50.12
CA ASP A 109 -19.51 -34.50 50.81
C ASP A 109 -18.42 -34.09 49.81
N ASP A 110 -18.10 -34.95 48.89
CA ASP A 110 -17.14 -34.72 47.82
C ASP A 110 -17.75 -35.10 46.48
N SER A 111 -17.25 -34.56 45.37
CA SER A 111 -17.68 -34.97 44.04
C SER A 111 -16.50 -35.07 43.08
N PHE A 112 -16.32 -36.26 42.49
CA PHE A 112 -15.40 -36.49 41.40
C PHE A 112 -16.20 -36.95 40.18
N ASP A 113 -16.74 -35.96 39.44
CA ASP A 113 -17.74 -36.22 38.41
C ASP A 113 -17.20 -35.96 37.00
N GLY A 114 -17.56 -36.85 36.07
CA GLY A 114 -17.34 -36.65 34.64
C GLY A 114 -18.62 -36.25 33.91
N VAL A 115 -18.60 -35.19 33.16
CA VAL A 115 -19.74 -34.68 32.40
C VAL A 115 -19.37 -34.59 30.92
N VAL A 116 -20.14 -35.26 30.07
CA VAL A 116 -20.09 -35.09 28.60
C VAL A 116 -21.38 -34.41 28.16
N GLU A 117 -21.26 -33.30 27.49
CA GLU A 117 -22.41 -32.51 27.03
C GLU A 117 -22.32 -32.27 25.52
N ILE A 118 -23.42 -32.52 24.80
CA ILE A 118 -23.63 -32.12 23.43
C ILE A 118 -24.67 -30.99 23.41
N ARG A 119 -24.32 -29.89 22.78
CA ARG A 119 -25.21 -28.72 22.65
C ARG A 119 -25.31 -28.29 21.21
N GLN A 120 -26.55 -28.06 20.70
CA GLN A 120 -26.83 -27.59 19.37
C GLN A 120 -27.79 -26.41 19.44
N SER A 121 -27.36 -25.25 18.93
CA SER A 121 -28.28 -24.13 18.70
C SER A 121 -29.05 -24.39 17.41
N ILE A 122 -30.38 -24.48 17.49
CA ILE A 122 -31.28 -24.59 16.32
C ILE A 122 -31.60 -23.21 15.80
N TYR A 123 -31.89 -22.28 16.70
CA TYR A 123 -32.14 -20.89 16.37
C TYR A 123 -31.52 -19.95 17.40
N SER A 124 -30.68 -19.04 16.90
CA SER A 124 -29.89 -18.08 17.70
C SER A 124 -30.37 -16.62 17.50
N GLY A 125 -31.67 -16.40 17.25
CA GLY A 125 -32.16 -15.06 16.93
C GLY A 125 -31.63 -14.49 15.61
N GLY A 126 -30.97 -15.31 14.77
CA GLY A 126 -30.27 -14.92 13.55
C GLY A 126 -28.78 -14.55 13.77
N GLY A 127 -28.28 -14.63 15.00
CA GLY A 127 -26.92 -14.19 15.35
C GLY A 127 -25.82 -15.00 14.69
N ILE A 128 -25.90 -16.34 14.71
CA ILE A 128 -24.91 -17.20 14.05
C ILE A 128 -24.82 -16.93 12.56
N ASN A 129 -25.95 -16.79 11.88
CA ASN A 129 -25.97 -16.50 10.45
C ASN A 129 -25.37 -15.11 10.13
N ALA A 130 -25.68 -14.10 10.95
CA ALA A 130 -25.09 -12.78 10.82
C ALA A 130 -23.58 -12.80 11.12
N GLY A 131 -23.13 -13.61 12.10
CA GLY A 131 -21.72 -13.85 12.38
C GLY A 131 -20.97 -14.44 11.19
N VAL A 132 -21.56 -15.41 10.48
CA VAL A 132 -20.97 -15.98 9.27
C VAL A 132 -20.88 -14.94 8.14
N ARG A 133 -21.92 -14.11 7.93
CA ARG A 133 -21.88 -13.06 6.91
C ARG A 133 -20.84 -11.98 7.27
N LYS A 134 -20.76 -11.59 8.55
CA LYS A 134 -19.72 -10.69 9.04
C LYS A 134 -18.33 -11.25 8.79
N ALA A 135 -18.07 -12.50 9.15
CA ALA A 135 -16.76 -13.13 8.93
C ALA A 135 -16.43 -13.26 7.44
N LYS A 136 -17.42 -13.44 6.56
CA LYS A 136 -17.23 -13.43 5.11
C LYS A 136 -16.78 -12.05 4.61
N GLU A 137 -17.44 -10.97 5.03
CA GLU A 137 -17.06 -9.62 4.65
C GLU A 137 -15.71 -9.23 5.27
N GLY A 138 -15.39 -9.72 6.49
CA GLY A 138 -14.06 -9.59 7.10
C GLY A 138 -12.96 -10.26 6.27
N ALA A 139 -13.18 -11.49 5.82
CA ALA A 139 -12.24 -12.20 4.94
C ALA A 139 -12.07 -11.46 3.59
N ASN A 140 -13.16 -10.91 3.03
CA ASN A 140 -13.08 -10.09 1.82
C ASN A 140 -12.26 -8.81 2.05
N HIS A 141 -12.47 -8.11 3.17
CA HIS A 141 -11.68 -6.95 3.57
C HIS A 141 -10.19 -7.27 3.65
N ILE A 142 -9.82 -8.38 4.28
CA ILE A 142 -8.42 -8.83 4.38
C ILE A 142 -7.85 -9.25 3.02
N SER A 143 -8.64 -9.89 2.15
CA SER A 143 -8.23 -10.21 0.78
C SER A 143 -7.88 -8.95 -0.02
N LEU A 144 -8.71 -7.89 0.09
CA LEU A 144 -8.42 -6.58 -0.52
C LEU A 144 -7.19 -5.92 0.09
N SER A 145 -7.03 -6.01 1.42
CA SER A 145 -5.84 -5.53 2.14
C SER A 145 -4.56 -6.21 1.65
N LYS A 146 -4.58 -7.55 1.47
CA LYS A 146 -3.46 -8.29 0.88
C LYS A 146 -3.13 -7.75 -0.52
N LYS A 147 -4.13 -7.59 -1.39
CA LYS A 147 -3.93 -7.04 -2.73
C LYS A 147 -3.33 -5.63 -2.67
N LYS A 148 -3.84 -4.76 -1.78
CA LYS A 148 -3.29 -3.43 -1.56
C LYS A 148 -1.82 -3.49 -1.14
N THR A 149 -1.47 -4.35 -0.17
CA THR A 149 -0.08 -4.54 0.29
C THR A 149 0.85 -4.95 -0.85
N ILE A 150 0.44 -5.92 -1.66
CA ILE A 150 1.22 -6.38 -2.82
C ILE A 150 1.42 -5.23 -3.83
N SER A 151 0.34 -4.52 -4.16
CA SER A 151 0.40 -3.39 -5.07
C SER A 151 1.30 -2.26 -4.54
N GLN A 152 1.27 -2.01 -3.22
CA GLN A 152 2.13 -1.04 -2.56
C GLN A 152 3.60 -1.48 -2.57
N LEU A 153 3.88 -2.77 -2.40
CA LEU A 153 5.24 -3.31 -2.51
C LEU A 153 5.81 -3.10 -3.90
N ILE A 154 5.03 -3.36 -4.95
CA ILE A 154 5.43 -3.13 -6.35
C ILE A 154 5.74 -1.63 -6.57
N TYR A 155 4.85 -0.76 -6.11
CA TYR A 155 5.04 0.69 -6.21
C TYR A 155 6.32 1.15 -5.47
N ASN A 156 6.54 0.64 -4.26
CA ASN A 156 7.74 0.95 -3.47
C ASN A 156 9.01 0.41 -4.13
N ALA A 157 8.97 -0.81 -4.66
CA ALA A 157 10.07 -1.43 -5.39
C ALA A 157 10.47 -0.57 -6.59
N ASN A 158 9.50 -0.16 -7.41
CA ASN A 158 9.75 0.75 -8.53
C ASN A 158 10.44 2.05 -8.07
N ASN A 159 9.93 2.69 -7.02
CA ASN A 159 10.49 3.95 -6.53
C ASN A 159 11.92 3.81 -5.99
N ILE A 160 12.20 2.72 -5.27
CA ILE A 160 13.55 2.45 -4.75
C ILE A 160 14.51 2.17 -5.91
N TYR A 161 14.08 1.35 -6.87
CA TYR A 161 14.87 1.01 -8.04
C TYR A 161 15.23 2.24 -8.86
N THR A 162 14.23 3.00 -9.31
CA THR A 162 14.43 4.16 -10.18
C THR A 162 15.28 5.25 -9.53
N LYS A 163 15.09 5.49 -8.22
CA LYS A 163 15.92 6.44 -7.46
C LYS A 163 17.38 5.99 -7.36
N ALA A 164 17.63 4.71 -7.08
CA ALA A 164 19.00 4.20 -6.98
C ALA A 164 19.72 4.32 -8.33
N VAL A 165 19.08 3.93 -9.42
CA VAL A 165 19.66 4.04 -10.76
C VAL A 165 19.90 5.50 -11.14
N SER A 166 18.91 6.38 -10.96
CA SER A 166 19.03 7.80 -11.33
C SER A 166 20.13 8.51 -10.53
N SER A 167 20.20 8.28 -9.22
CA SER A 167 21.21 8.92 -8.36
C SER A 167 22.63 8.42 -8.68
N TYR A 168 22.78 7.13 -9.01
CA TYR A 168 24.02 6.56 -9.47
C TYR A 168 24.48 7.18 -10.79
N LEU A 169 23.60 7.19 -11.81
CA LEU A 169 23.91 7.76 -13.13
C LEU A 169 24.26 9.25 -13.05
N LEU A 170 23.51 10.02 -12.26
CA LEU A 170 23.78 11.44 -12.04
C LEU A 170 25.13 11.68 -11.36
N HIS A 171 25.46 10.87 -10.34
CA HIS A 171 26.78 10.94 -9.68
C HIS A 171 27.91 10.61 -10.64
N GLN A 172 27.79 9.53 -11.45
CA GLN A 172 28.82 9.14 -12.43
C GLN A 172 29.07 10.27 -13.44
N HIS A 173 28.00 10.80 -14.04
CA HIS A 173 28.13 11.91 -15.00
C HIS A 173 28.74 13.17 -14.39
N ALA A 174 28.32 13.54 -13.18
CA ALA A 174 28.89 14.70 -12.48
C ALA A 174 30.38 14.50 -12.12
N LYS A 175 30.79 13.28 -11.81
CA LYS A 175 32.20 12.93 -11.56
C LYS A 175 33.03 13.02 -12.84
N GLU A 176 32.52 12.50 -13.97
CA GLU A 176 33.19 12.64 -15.29
C GLU A 176 33.43 14.09 -15.64
N ILE A 177 32.43 14.96 -15.46
CA ILE A 177 32.55 16.41 -15.68
C ILE A 177 33.64 17.02 -14.75
N LEU A 178 33.66 16.63 -13.47
CA LEU A 178 34.66 17.14 -12.54
C LEU A 178 36.11 16.75 -12.97
N ASP A 179 36.29 15.47 -13.35
CA ASP A 179 37.56 14.91 -13.82
C ASP A 179 38.01 15.60 -15.12
N GLU A 180 37.10 15.93 -16.03
CA GLU A 180 37.39 16.73 -17.23
C GLU A 180 37.81 18.16 -16.94
N LEU A 181 37.33 18.78 -15.86
CA LEU A 181 37.67 20.15 -15.46
C LEU A 181 39.01 20.30 -14.78
N GLU A 182 39.57 19.26 -14.16
CA GLU A 182 40.81 19.30 -13.40
C GLU A 182 42.05 19.73 -14.23
N PRO A 183 42.27 19.25 -15.48
CA PRO A 183 43.34 19.74 -16.36
C PRO A 183 43.22 21.22 -16.67
N PHE A 184 41.98 21.75 -16.80
CA PHE A 184 41.82 23.19 -17.06
C PHE A 184 42.19 24.04 -15.86
N LEU A 185 41.89 23.61 -14.64
CA LEU A 185 42.32 24.29 -13.42
C LEU A 185 43.84 24.41 -13.35
N SER A 186 44.57 23.34 -13.69
CA SER A 186 46.01 23.31 -13.75
C SER A 186 46.57 24.24 -14.86
N LYS A 187 45.95 24.24 -16.05
CA LYS A 187 46.36 25.12 -17.16
C LYS A 187 46.17 26.60 -16.82
N VAL A 188 45.02 26.97 -16.23
CA VAL A 188 44.78 28.38 -15.83
C VAL A 188 45.78 28.83 -14.77
N LYS A 189 46.10 27.98 -13.78
CA LYS A 189 47.10 28.25 -12.76
C LYS A 189 48.48 28.50 -13.38
N ALA A 190 48.93 27.60 -14.25
CA ALA A 190 50.23 27.75 -14.94
C ALA A 190 50.32 29.05 -15.74
N ARG A 191 49.24 29.53 -16.39
CA ARG A 191 49.21 30.80 -17.10
C ARG A 191 49.30 32.02 -16.19
N VAL A 192 48.68 31.96 -15.00
CA VAL A 192 48.79 33.01 -13.98
C VAL A 192 50.22 33.06 -13.44
N ASP A 193 50.80 31.89 -13.13
CA ASP A 193 52.18 31.78 -12.64
C ASP A 193 53.22 32.31 -13.66
N ALA A 194 52.90 32.19 -14.98
CA ALA A 194 53.70 32.73 -16.07
C ALA A 194 53.41 34.20 -16.36
N GLY A 195 52.51 34.87 -15.63
CA GLY A 195 52.12 36.28 -15.88
C GLY A 195 51.30 36.53 -17.15
N ILE A 196 50.73 35.46 -17.75
CA ILE A 196 49.95 35.52 -19.00
C ILE A 196 48.44 35.73 -18.75
N ALA A 197 47.94 35.34 -17.57
CA ALA A 197 46.54 35.47 -17.16
C ALA A 197 46.40 36.24 -15.84
N ASP A 198 45.20 36.83 -15.62
CA ASP A 198 44.86 37.55 -14.41
C ASP A 198 44.68 36.56 -13.23
N PRO A 199 45.30 36.80 -12.06
CA PRO A 199 45.08 36.02 -10.84
C PRO A 199 43.59 35.89 -10.45
N VAL A 200 42.75 36.89 -10.80
CA VAL A 200 41.32 36.90 -10.57
C VAL A 200 40.60 35.78 -11.39
N GLU A 201 41.08 35.53 -12.63
CA GLU A 201 40.53 34.44 -13.46
C GLU A 201 40.71 33.07 -12.80
N TYR A 202 41.91 32.80 -12.28
CA TYR A 202 42.18 31.54 -11.50
C TYR A 202 41.33 31.48 -10.26
N ALA A 203 41.21 32.55 -9.47
CA ALA A 203 40.40 32.57 -8.26
C ALA A 203 38.91 32.27 -8.57
N LEU A 204 38.34 32.90 -9.59
CA LEU A 204 36.94 32.66 -10.00
C LEU A 204 36.74 31.21 -10.48
N PHE A 205 37.64 30.70 -11.31
CA PHE A 205 37.52 29.30 -11.77
C PHE A 205 37.67 28.32 -10.62
N SER A 206 38.62 28.55 -9.73
CA SER A 206 38.84 27.72 -8.55
C SER A 206 37.60 27.65 -7.63
N VAL A 207 36.96 28.79 -7.39
CA VAL A 207 35.69 28.83 -6.62
C VAL A 207 34.62 27.97 -7.28
N ARG A 208 34.43 28.10 -8.61
CA ARG A 208 33.40 27.34 -9.35
C ARG A 208 33.73 25.84 -9.38
N TYR A 209 35.02 25.49 -9.59
CA TYR A 209 35.50 24.12 -9.53
C TYR A 209 35.22 23.48 -8.16
N ASN A 210 35.51 24.21 -7.06
CA ASN A 210 35.21 23.73 -5.73
C ASN A 210 33.72 23.58 -5.45
N ASN A 211 32.85 24.42 -6.02
CA ASN A 211 31.40 24.28 -5.95
C ASN A 211 30.93 22.99 -6.66
N ILE A 212 31.47 22.71 -7.86
CA ILE A 212 31.18 21.46 -8.58
C ILE A 212 31.68 20.26 -7.76
N LYS A 213 32.90 20.31 -7.22
CA LYS A 213 33.45 19.25 -6.36
C LYS A 213 32.54 19.00 -5.16
N SER A 214 32.08 20.05 -4.49
CA SER A 214 31.10 19.92 -3.39
C SER A 214 29.77 19.27 -3.85
N THR A 215 29.30 19.65 -5.06
CA THR A 215 28.11 19.04 -5.65
C THR A 215 28.32 17.55 -5.90
N VAL A 216 29.44 17.13 -6.47
CA VAL A 216 29.79 15.73 -6.71
C VAL A 216 29.85 14.94 -5.39
N VAL A 217 30.44 15.50 -4.33
CA VAL A 217 30.46 14.85 -3.00
C VAL A 217 29.04 14.66 -2.45
N ASN A 218 28.16 15.63 -2.62
CA ASN A 218 26.78 15.49 -2.19
C ASN A 218 26.01 14.44 -3.02
N LEU A 219 26.24 14.39 -4.34
CA LEU A 219 25.65 13.38 -5.21
C LEU A 219 26.16 11.97 -4.88
N ASP A 220 27.45 11.80 -4.54
CA ASP A 220 28.01 10.54 -4.06
C ASP A 220 27.30 10.06 -2.79
N ALA A 221 27.08 10.96 -1.82
CA ALA A 221 26.36 10.62 -0.60
C ALA A 221 24.91 10.20 -0.86
N ILE A 222 24.23 10.88 -1.79
CA ILE A 222 22.86 10.53 -2.22
C ILE A 222 22.86 9.16 -2.90
N ALA A 223 23.75 8.94 -3.87
CA ALA A 223 23.86 7.68 -4.60
C ALA A 223 24.15 6.50 -3.65
N LYS A 224 25.10 6.64 -2.72
CA LYS A 224 25.38 5.61 -1.72
C LYS A 224 24.18 5.30 -0.83
N ARG A 225 23.45 6.32 -0.40
CA ARG A 225 22.22 6.13 0.38
C ARG A 225 21.17 5.34 -0.43
N ASP A 226 20.93 5.74 -1.67
CA ASP A 226 19.86 5.16 -2.50
C ASP A 226 20.24 3.74 -2.94
N ILE A 227 21.52 3.48 -3.23
CA ILE A 227 22.07 2.13 -3.45
C ILE A 227 21.90 1.26 -2.20
N SER A 228 22.21 1.78 -1.02
CA SER A 228 22.02 1.01 0.23
C SER A 228 20.54 0.70 0.48
N MET A 229 19.63 1.61 0.13
CA MET A 229 18.18 1.34 0.18
C MET A 229 17.77 0.25 -0.81
N TYR A 230 18.33 0.27 -2.02
CA TYR A 230 18.14 -0.78 -3.02
C TYR A 230 18.63 -2.14 -2.49
N GLU A 231 19.87 -2.25 -2.06
CA GLU A 231 20.47 -3.50 -1.57
C GLU A 231 19.72 -4.06 -0.35
N ASN A 232 19.25 -3.19 0.55
CA ASN A 232 18.45 -3.58 1.70
C ASN A 232 17.07 -4.11 1.32
N PHE A 233 16.41 -3.48 0.33
CA PHE A 233 15.08 -3.88 -0.10
C PHE A 233 15.13 -5.12 -0.98
N PHE A 234 15.98 -5.14 -2.01
CA PHE A 234 16.08 -6.21 -2.99
C PHE A 234 16.92 -7.41 -2.52
N LYS A 235 17.72 -7.25 -1.45
CA LYS A 235 18.68 -8.26 -0.98
C LYS A 235 19.65 -8.74 -2.08
N ARG A 236 19.94 -7.88 -3.03
CA ARG A 236 20.83 -8.12 -4.19
C ARG A 236 21.84 -6.97 -4.28
N ASP A 237 23.05 -7.27 -4.71
CA ASP A 237 24.07 -6.26 -4.99
C ASP A 237 23.60 -5.33 -6.10
N PHE A 238 23.93 -4.04 -6.00
CA PHE A 238 23.65 -3.06 -7.05
C PHE A 238 24.70 -3.19 -8.17
N LYS A 239 24.46 -4.11 -9.13
CA LYS A 239 25.32 -4.38 -10.30
C LYS A 239 24.46 -4.61 -11.52
N ASP A 240 24.98 -4.22 -12.68
CA ASP A 240 24.35 -4.43 -14.00
C ASP A 240 22.89 -3.92 -14.03
N VAL A 241 22.68 -2.74 -13.43
CA VAL A 241 21.35 -2.14 -13.26
C VAL A 241 21.20 -0.99 -14.26
N SER A 242 20.18 -1.07 -15.09
CA SER A 242 19.84 -0.06 -16.10
C SER A 242 18.48 0.58 -15.84
N TYR A 243 18.24 1.77 -16.41
CA TYR A 243 16.98 2.49 -16.20
C TYR A 243 15.80 1.77 -16.92
N PRO A 244 14.62 1.58 -16.28
CA PRO A 244 13.54 0.80 -16.89
C PRO A 244 12.87 1.56 -18.04
N LYS A 245 12.70 0.87 -19.19
CA LYS A 245 11.97 1.36 -20.36
C LYS A 245 10.51 0.92 -20.28
N ILE A 246 9.64 1.79 -19.75
CA ILE A 246 8.21 1.51 -19.62
C ILE A 246 7.43 2.36 -20.64
N GLN A 247 6.62 1.68 -21.47
CA GLN A 247 5.75 2.36 -22.41
C GLN A 247 4.51 2.92 -21.70
N ILE A 248 4.46 4.22 -21.57
CA ILE A 248 3.31 4.94 -20.99
C ILE A 248 2.40 5.38 -22.13
N ASN A 249 1.29 4.67 -22.30
CA ASN A 249 0.25 5.01 -23.27
C ASN A 249 -0.93 5.65 -22.56
N ASP A 250 -1.34 6.84 -22.97
CA ASP A 250 -2.51 7.57 -22.45
C ASP A 250 -3.82 6.74 -22.51
N GLN A 251 -3.92 5.80 -23.47
CA GLN A 251 -5.09 4.92 -23.62
C GLN A 251 -5.11 3.73 -22.67
N SER A 252 -4.02 3.48 -21.96
CA SER A 252 -3.85 2.26 -21.14
C SER A 252 -4.15 2.45 -19.65
N ILE A 253 -4.55 3.65 -19.21
CA ILE A 253 -4.96 3.91 -17.83
C ILE A 253 -6.48 3.89 -17.75
N PRO A 254 -7.12 2.75 -17.44
CA PRO A 254 -8.59 2.71 -17.28
C PRO A 254 -8.97 3.34 -15.94
N PHE A 255 -9.51 4.56 -15.99
CA PHE A 255 -9.99 5.33 -14.82
C PHE A 255 -11.33 4.86 -14.26
N LYS A 256 -11.61 3.55 -14.24
CA LYS A 256 -12.94 3.04 -13.86
C LYS A 256 -13.00 2.17 -12.61
N ASN A 257 -11.87 1.77 -12.05
CA ASN A 257 -11.89 0.91 -10.88
C ASN A 257 -11.91 1.75 -9.61
N LEU A 258 -12.69 1.29 -8.62
CA LEU A 258 -12.63 1.86 -7.28
C LEU A 258 -11.26 1.51 -6.67
N SER A 259 -10.70 2.40 -5.86
CA SER A 259 -9.47 2.10 -5.13
C SER A 259 -9.67 1.01 -4.08
N PHE A 260 -8.60 0.36 -3.67
CA PHE A 260 -8.63 -0.63 -2.58
C PHE A 260 -9.27 -0.06 -1.31
N ASP A 261 -8.99 1.20 -0.97
CA ASP A 261 -9.51 1.84 0.25
C ASP A 261 -11.01 2.03 0.23
N VAL A 262 -11.57 2.38 -0.94
CA VAL A 262 -13.02 2.47 -1.12
C VAL A 262 -13.68 1.10 -0.99
N GLU A 263 -13.15 0.05 -1.64
CA GLU A 263 -13.70 -1.31 -1.55
C GLU A 263 -13.56 -1.91 -0.14
N MET A 264 -12.43 -1.66 0.53
CA MET A 264 -12.22 -2.06 1.93
C MET A 264 -13.22 -1.38 2.86
N SER A 265 -13.50 -0.08 2.65
CA SER A 265 -14.52 0.67 3.40
C SER A 265 -15.92 0.10 3.16
N GLN A 266 -16.25 -0.32 1.93
CA GLN A 266 -17.53 -0.97 1.63
C GLN A 266 -17.68 -2.31 2.36
N SER A 267 -16.61 -3.14 2.39
CA SER A 267 -16.61 -4.39 3.13
C SER A 267 -16.78 -4.14 4.64
N LYS A 268 -16.11 -3.11 5.17
CA LYS A 268 -16.23 -2.69 6.58
C LYS A 268 -17.64 -2.19 6.93
N TYR A 269 -18.28 -1.47 6.02
CA TYR A 269 -19.68 -1.09 6.18
C TYR A 269 -20.59 -2.32 6.23
N LYS A 270 -20.43 -3.30 5.32
CA LYS A 270 -21.20 -4.54 5.32
C LYS A 270 -21.00 -5.34 6.62
N GLU A 271 -19.76 -5.44 7.13
CA GLU A 271 -19.50 -6.01 8.46
C GLU A 271 -20.31 -5.31 9.55
N SER A 272 -20.33 -3.97 9.54
CA SER A 272 -21.04 -3.19 10.55
C SER A 272 -22.55 -3.34 10.51
N VAL A 273 -23.13 -3.61 9.34
CA VAL A 273 -24.56 -3.96 9.18
C VAL A 273 -24.87 -5.29 9.86
N GLU A 274 -23.97 -6.27 9.72
CA GLU A 274 -24.12 -7.55 10.42
C GLU A 274 -23.92 -7.41 11.93
N ASP A 275 -23.04 -6.49 12.41
CA ASP A 275 -22.94 -6.15 13.82
C ASP A 275 -24.29 -5.69 14.41
N VAL A 276 -25.07 -4.90 13.66
CA VAL A 276 -26.42 -4.51 14.07
C VAL A 276 -27.34 -5.73 14.17
N THR A 277 -27.23 -6.67 13.23
CA THR A 277 -28.03 -7.89 13.23
C THR A 277 -27.66 -8.79 14.42
N ILE A 278 -26.36 -8.93 14.71
CA ILE A 278 -25.84 -9.66 15.91
C ILE A 278 -26.35 -8.99 17.20
N ALA A 279 -26.25 -7.66 17.29
CA ALA A 279 -26.77 -6.95 18.46
C ALA A 279 -28.29 -7.20 18.67
N LYS A 280 -29.07 -7.21 17.59
CA LYS A 280 -30.52 -7.54 17.67
C LYS A 280 -30.78 -9.00 18.04
N SER A 281 -29.94 -9.93 17.58
CA SER A 281 -30.16 -11.36 17.82
C SER A 281 -30.08 -11.74 19.29
N GLN A 282 -29.28 -11.01 20.09
CA GLN A 282 -29.15 -11.25 21.53
C GLN A 282 -30.45 -10.99 22.32
N TYR A 283 -31.38 -10.23 21.74
CA TYR A 283 -32.69 -9.89 22.34
C TYR A 283 -33.86 -10.54 21.62
N ARG A 284 -33.59 -11.54 20.79
CA ARG A 284 -34.60 -12.38 20.14
C ARG A 284 -34.66 -13.74 20.83
N PRO A 285 -35.79 -14.45 20.70
CA PRO A 285 -35.86 -15.82 21.19
C PRO A 285 -34.71 -16.67 20.64
N GLN A 286 -34.18 -17.54 21.47
CA GLN A 286 -33.16 -18.53 21.10
C GLN A 286 -33.64 -19.89 21.60
N PHE A 287 -33.46 -20.91 20.78
CA PHE A 287 -33.77 -22.27 21.18
C PHE A 287 -32.79 -23.27 20.56
N GLY A 288 -32.65 -24.38 21.22
CA GLY A 288 -31.75 -25.44 20.82
C GLY A 288 -32.01 -26.73 21.59
N PHE A 289 -31.12 -27.67 21.35
CA PHE A 289 -31.08 -28.96 22.00
C PHE A 289 -29.80 -29.09 22.84
N ALA A 290 -29.91 -29.72 24.00
CA ALA A 290 -28.78 -30.14 24.82
C ALA A 290 -29.02 -31.54 25.35
N ALA A 291 -27.98 -32.36 25.30
CA ALA A 291 -27.97 -33.66 25.98
C ALA A 291 -26.70 -33.78 26.82
N ARG A 292 -26.85 -34.31 28.01
CA ARG A 292 -25.77 -34.44 28.99
C ARG A 292 -25.75 -35.87 29.53
N TYR A 293 -24.58 -36.47 29.53
CA TYR A 293 -24.23 -37.66 30.29
C TYR A 293 -23.36 -37.26 31.46
N THR A 294 -23.71 -37.66 32.65
CA THR A 294 -22.94 -37.43 33.86
C THR A 294 -22.64 -38.78 34.52
N LYS A 295 -21.38 -39.07 34.74
CA LYS A 295 -20.94 -40.16 35.58
C LYS A 295 -20.45 -39.57 36.91
N TYR A 296 -21.10 -39.99 37.97
CA TYR A 296 -20.80 -39.55 39.32
C TYR A 296 -19.73 -40.45 39.93
N ASP A 297 -18.88 -39.90 40.79
CA ASP A 297 -17.85 -40.62 41.54
C ASP A 297 -16.98 -41.51 40.64
N LEU A 298 -16.14 -40.85 39.78
CA LEU A 298 -15.27 -41.52 38.81
C LEU A 298 -14.24 -42.45 39.45
N ASP A 299 -13.95 -42.29 40.74
CA ASP A 299 -13.07 -43.11 41.57
C ASP A 299 -13.75 -44.35 42.15
N ASP A 300 -15.10 -44.41 42.13
CA ASP A 300 -15.88 -45.60 42.53
C ASP A 300 -16.40 -46.34 41.29
N ASN A 301 -16.07 -47.63 41.18
CA ASN A 301 -16.54 -48.51 40.10
C ASN A 301 -18.07 -48.75 40.12
N LEU A 302 -18.75 -48.38 41.18
CA LEU A 302 -20.21 -48.49 41.37
C LEU A 302 -20.91 -47.13 41.25
N GLY A 303 -20.18 -46.08 40.76
CA GLY A 303 -20.70 -44.72 40.63
C GLY A 303 -21.96 -44.63 39.75
N ASP A 304 -22.92 -43.85 40.22
CA ASP A 304 -24.19 -43.60 39.52
C ASP A 304 -23.96 -42.87 38.21
N GLU A 305 -24.85 -43.09 37.23
CA GLU A 305 -24.85 -42.38 35.96
C GLU A 305 -26.22 -41.74 35.67
N ASP A 306 -26.21 -40.62 34.93
CA ASP A 306 -27.40 -39.88 34.57
C ASP A 306 -27.31 -39.41 33.13
N VAL A 307 -28.36 -39.64 32.35
CA VAL A 307 -28.49 -39.12 30.97
C VAL A 307 -29.67 -38.19 30.90
N ARG A 308 -29.42 -36.94 30.56
CA ARG A 308 -30.47 -35.94 30.40
C ARG A 308 -30.41 -35.35 29.00
N GLY A 309 -31.56 -35.18 28.37
CA GLY A 309 -31.67 -34.49 27.08
C GLY A 309 -32.95 -33.67 27.03
N GLY A 310 -32.86 -32.53 26.34
CA GLY A 310 -34.03 -31.65 26.21
C GLY A 310 -33.81 -30.48 25.29
N LEU A 311 -34.91 -29.80 25.01
CA LEU A 311 -34.91 -28.53 24.31
C LEU A 311 -34.78 -27.40 25.32
N TYR A 312 -33.98 -26.41 25.01
CA TYR A 312 -33.94 -25.18 25.78
C TYR A 312 -34.51 -24.03 24.99
N PHE A 313 -35.18 -23.10 25.66
CA PHE A 313 -35.68 -21.85 25.13
C PHE A 313 -35.21 -20.71 26.03
N SER A 314 -34.66 -19.66 25.45
CA SER A 314 -34.21 -18.47 26.17
C SER A 314 -34.72 -17.21 25.45
N TYR A 315 -35.35 -16.32 26.20
CA TYR A 315 -35.81 -15.03 25.72
C TYR A 315 -35.62 -13.97 26.80
N PRO A 316 -34.74 -12.96 26.58
CA PRO A 316 -34.58 -11.84 27.51
C PRO A 316 -35.81 -10.95 27.42
N PHE A 317 -36.69 -11.04 28.41
CA PHE A 317 -37.99 -10.38 28.41
C PHE A 317 -37.86 -8.87 28.72
N PHE A 318 -36.97 -8.50 29.65
CA PHE A 318 -36.79 -7.12 30.06
C PHE A 318 -35.36 -6.87 30.59
N ASP A 319 -34.71 -5.78 30.14
CA ASP A 319 -33.29 -5.52 30.41
C ASP A 319 -32.98 -4.05 30.72
N PHE A 320 -33.98 -3.28 31.16
CA PHE A 320 -33.85 -1.87 31.52
C PHE A 320 -33.20 -1.00 30.41
N GLY A 321 -33.44 -1.31 29.14
CA GLY A 321 -32.98 -0.54 28.00
C GLY A 321 -31.55 -0.85 27.52
N ARG A 322 -30.86 -1.84 28.09
CA ARG A 322 -29.50 -2.24 27.63
C ARG A 322 -29.51 -2.67 26.18
N SER A 323 -30.51 -3.42 25.74
CA SER A 323 -30.68 -3.84 24.35
C SER A 323 -30.82 -2.64 23.41
N SER A 324 -31.69 -1.71 23.76
CA SER A 324 -31.93 -0.49 22.95
C SER A 324 -30.65 0.31 22.79
N ALA A 325 -29.89 0.53 23.87
CA ALA A 325 -28.62 1.24 23.86
C ALA A 325 -27.57 0.52 22.98
N LYS A 326 -27.45 -0.82 23.12
CA LYS A 326 -26.50 -1.63 22.33
C LYS A 326 -26.83 -1.62 20.85
N ILE A 327 -28.12 -1.78 20.48
CA ILE A 327 -28.57 -1.71 19.09
C ILE A 327 -28.35 -0.30 18.51
N SER A 328 -28.66 0.73 19.29
CA SER A 328 -28.47 2.14 18.87
C SER A 328 -26.98 2.45 18.65
N GLY A 329 -26.09 1.99 19.53
CA GLY A 329 -24.66 2.10 19.36
C GLY A 329 -24.14 1.38 18.10
N SER A 330 -24.60 0.15 17.85
CA SER A 330 -24.26 -0.59 16.63
C SER A 330 -24.77 0.09 15.37
N LYS A 331 -25.97 0.69 15.39
CA LYS A 331 -26.50 1.48 14.26
C LYS A 331 -25.68 2.76 14.03
N ALA A 332 -25.22 3.43 15.10
CA ALA A 332 -24.36 4.60 14.99
C ALA A 332 -23.02 4.22 14.36
N LYS A 333 -22.41 3.11 14.80
CA LYS A 333 -21.17 2.55 14.18
C LYS A 333 -21.37 2.24 12.69
N SER A 334 -22.51 1.65 12.31
CA SER A 334 -22.82 1.35 10.91
C SER A 334 -23.00 2.62 10.06
N ARG A 335 -23.61 3.69 10.62
CA ARG A 335 -23.71 4.99 9.93
C ARG A 335 -22.33 5.63 9.75
N ALA A 336 -21.47 5.57 10.78
CA ALA A 336 -20.10 6.05 10.68
C ALA A 336 -19.30 5.30 9.59
N ALA A 337 -19.41 3.96 9.52
CA ALA A 337 -18.79 3.16 8.49
C ALA A 337 -19.33 3.48 7.07
N LYS A 338 -20.63 3.80 6.95
CA LYS A 338 -21.20 4.28 5.67
C LYS A 338 -20.59 5.60 5.23
N ASN A 339 -20.48 6.57 6.15
CA ASN A 339 -19.89 7.88 5.84
C ASN A 339 -18.40 7.76 5.52
N SER A 340 -17.69 6.77 6.08
CA SER A 340 -16.29 6.48 5.75
C SER A 340 -16.10 6.16 4.25
N ILE A 341 -17.07 5.53 3.60
CA ILE A 341 -17.02 5.27 2.16
C ILE A 341 -16.93 6.59 1.36
N ASP A 342 -17.75 7.58 1.74
CA ASP A 342 -17.76 8.88 1.06
C ASP A 342 -16.48 9.68 1.33
N ILE A 343 -15.89 9.51 2.51
CA ILE A 343 -14.59 10.10 2.86
C ILE A 343 -13.49 9.48 1.98
N GLU A 344 -13.45 8.15 1.87
CA GLU A 344 -12.43 7.47 1.06
C GLU A 344 -12.61 7.78 -0.43
N LYS A 345 -13.85 7.88 -0.95
CA LYS A 345 -14.09 8.33 -2.33
C LYS A 345 -13.55 9.73 -2.61
N LYS A 346 -13.71 10.66 -1.66
CA LYS A 346 -13.17 12.02 -1.83
C LYS A 346 -11.65 12.03 -1.85
N LYS A 347 -11.01 11.24 -0.97
CA LYS A 347 -9.56 11.09 -0.98
C LYS A 347 -9.07 10.48 -2.30
N ASP A 348 -9.76 9.47 -2.78
CA ASP A 348 -9.47 8.78 -4.03
C ASP A 348 -9.47 9.75 -5.22
N LEU A 349 -10.53 10.56 -5.38
CA LEU A 349 -10.62 11.58 -6.41
C LEU A 349 -9.51 12.64 -6.31
N ASN A 350 -9.16 13.05 -5.09
CA ASN A 350 -8.09 14.04 -4.90
C ASN A 350 -6.72 13.46 -5.28
N SER A 351 -6.44 12.22 -4.86
CA SER A 351 -5.17 11.55 -5.19
C SER A 351 -5.05 11.26 -6.69
N GLU A 352 -6.15 10.88 -7.34
CA GLU A 352 -6.20 10.69 -8.79
C GLU A 352 -5.86 11.99 -9.53
N ALA A 353 -6.51 13.10 -9.15
CA ALA A 353 -6.25 14.42 -9.75
C ALA A 353 -4.79 14.87 -9.52
N GLU A 354 -4.23 14.61 -8.34
CA GLU A 354 -2.83 14.90 -8.02
C GLU A 354 -1.87 14.10 -8.91
N TYR A 355 -2.03 12.79 -8.98
CA TYR A 355 -1.14 11.94 -9.79
C TYR A 355 -1.25 12.21 -11.29
N LEU A 356 -2.46 12.49 -11.79
CA LEU A 356 -2.64 12.91 -13.17
C LEU A 356 -1.93 14.23 -13.47
N SER A 357 -2.06 15.22 -12.60
CA SER A 357 -1.40 16.52 -12.77
C SER A 357 0.13 16.37 -12.78
N ILE A 358 0.69 15.52 -11.88
CA ILE A 358 2.13 15.26 -11.85
C ILE A 358 2.57 14.52 -13.12
N LEU A 359 1.82 13.51 -13.56
CA LEU A 359 2.10 12.75 -14.77
C LEU A 359 2.11 13.64 -16.00
N GLU A 360 1.07 14.48 -16.20
CA GLU A 360 0.99 15.42 -17.31
C GLU A 360 2.14 16.44 -17.29
N SER A 361 2.47 16.97 -16.10
CA SER A 361 3.59 17.87 -15.92
C SER A 361 4.91 17.20 -16.27
N ALA A 362 5.14 15.96 -15.80
CA ALA A 362 6.36 15.21 -16.09
C ALA A 362 6.50 14.90 -17.58
N ILE A 363 5.41 14.50 -18.27
CA ILE A 363 5.42 14.27 -19.73
C ILE A 363 5.82 15.54 -20.48
N ARG A 364 5.28 16.69 -20.11
CA ARG A 364 5.57 17.97 -20.80
C ARG A 364 6.99 18.44 -20.51
N SER A 365 7.41 18.46 -19.24
CA SER A 365 8.71 19.01 -18.84
C SER A 365 9.89 18.12 -19.22
N ARG A 366 9.69 16.84 -19.40
CA ARG A 366 10.74 15.88 -19.77
C ARG A 366 11.48 16.27 -21.04
N ASN A 367 10.75 16.56 -22.12
CA ASN A 367 11.35 16.92 -23.41
C ASN A 367 12.12 18.24 -23.31
N GLU A 368 11.60 19.21 -22.55
CA GLU A 368 12.27 20.51 -22.33
C GLU A 368 13.57 20.32 -21.54
N PHE A 369 13.56 19.50 -20.47
CA PHE A 369 14.77 19.20 -19.70
C PHE A 369 15.80 18.42 -20.52
N TYR A 370 15.35 17.48 -21.36
CA TYR A 370 16.24 16.76 -22.25
C TYR A 370 16.93 17.70 -23.24
N GLN A 371 16.18 18.55 -23.93
CA GLN A 371 16.76 19.53 -24.86
C GLN A 371 17.72 20.46 -24.12
N ALA A 372 17.35 21.00 -22.97
CA ALA A 372 18.20 21.84 -22.15
C ALA A 372 19.50 21.13 -21.73
N PHE A 373 19.43 19.86 -21.40
CA PHE A 373 20.61 19.05 -21.08
C PHE A 373 21.53 18.89 -22.30
N VAL A 374 20.98 18.48 -23.45
CA VAL A 374 21.75 18.27 -24.68
C VAL A 374 22.40 19.57 -25.15
N ASP A 375 21.66 20.70 -25.19
CA ASP A 375 22.16 22.00 -25.58
C ASP A 375 23.30 22.46 -24.63
N THR A 376 23.14 22.26 -23.32
CA THR A 376 24.16 22.61 -22.32
C THR A 376 25.40 21.74 -22.46
N LYS A 377 25.26 20.45 -22.75
CA LYS A 377 26.38 19.54 -23.01
C LYS A 377 27.16 19.98 -24.26
N ILE A 378 26.47 20.24 -25.37
CA ILE A 378 27.09 20.74 -26.59
C ILE A 378 27.81 22.07 -26.35
N GLN A 379 27.18 22.99 -25.61
CA GLN A 379 27.81 24.26 -25.25
C GLN A 379 29.09 24.06 -24.44
N ARG A 380 29.08 23.19 -23.44
CA ARG A 380 30.28 22.87 -22.63
C ARG A 380 31.41 22.30 -23.51
N GLU A 381 31.11 21.35 -24.39
CA GLU A 381 32.10 20.75 -25.31
C GLU A 381 32.70 21.81 -26.28
N ILE A 382 31.90 22.73 -26.82
CA ILE A 382 32.39 23.82 -27.69
C ILE A 382 33.29 24.76 -26.89
N ILE A 383 32.91 25.09 -25.64
CA ILE A 383 33.71 25.98 -24.79
C ILE A 383 35.04 25.30 -24.42
N ALA A 384 35.03 24.02 -24.06
CA ALA A 384 36.24 23.24 -23.76
C ALA A 384 37.25 23.27 -24.93
N LYS A 385 36.76 23.03 -26.18
CA LYS A 385 37.60 23.12 -27.39
C LYS A 385 38.14 24.52 -27.62
N ARG A 386 37.38 25.59 -27.36
CA ARG A 386 37.84 26.99 -27.51
C ARG A 386 38.91 27.34 -26.50
N ILE A 387 38.87 26.85 -25.25
CA ILE A 387 39.88 27.12 -24.26
C ILE A 387 41.23 26.51 -24.66
N GLU A 388 41.23 25.38 -25.35
CA GLU A 388 42.46 24.76 -25.87
C GLU A 388 43.16 25.66 -26.88
N VAL A 389 42.40 26.46 -27.63
CA VAL A 389 42.96 27.33 -28.68
C VAL A 389 43.23 28.78 -28.19
N SER A 390 42.34 29.37 -27.39
CA SER A 390 42.37 30.82 -27.10
C SER A 390 42.48 31.22 -25.63
N GLY A 391 42.23 30.29 -24.69
CA GLY A 391 42.49 30.50 -23.26
C GLY A 391 41.56 31.43 -22.48
N PHE A 392 40.55 32.03 -23.08
CA PHE A 392 39.84 33.17 -22.49
C PHE A 392 38.52 32.88 -21.78
N VAL A 393 38.08 31.61 -21.57
CA VAL A 393 36.70 31.31 -21.16
C VAL A 393 36.59 30.23 -20.06
N ALA A 394 37.64 30.09 -19.24
CA ALA A 394 37.68 29.01 -18.22
C ALA A 394 36.53 29.09 -17.21
N THR A 395 36.19 30.31 -16.75
CA THR A 395 35.07 30.50 -15.78
C THR A 395 33.73 30.10 -16.38
N THR A 396 33.49 30.38 -17.66
CA THR A 396 32.28 29.99 -18.37
C THR A 396 32.19 28.46 -18.54
N LEU A 397 33.32 27.77 -18.73
CA LEU A 397 33.33 26.30 -18.78
C LEU A 397 32.81 25.67 -17.48
N ALA A 398 33.29 26.16 -16.33
CA ALA A 398 32.82 25.66 -15.05
C ALA A 398 31.33 25.99 -14.75
N GLU A 399 30.86 27.18 -15.20
CA GLU A 399 29.44 27.52 -15.11
C GLU A 399 28.58 26.59 -15.93
N THR A 400 28.94 26.37 -17.21
CA THR A 400 28.21 25.47 -18.10
C THR A 400 28.25 24.04 -17.62
N ALA A 401 29.36 23.57 -17.04
CA ALA A 401 29.48 22.26 -16.43
C ALA A 401 28.52 22.08 -15.25
N LEU A 402 28.43 23.07 -14.36
CA LEU A 402 27.45 23.00 -13.26
C LEU A 402 26.00 23.05 -13.77
N GLN A 403 25.75 23.84 -14.81
CA GLN A 403 24.45 23.92 -15.45
C GLN A 403 24.05 22.57 -16.09
N GLU A 404 24.98 21.89 -16.79
CA GLU A 404 24.75 20.56 -17.35
C GLU A 404 24.37 19.54 -16.27
N ILE A 405 25.09 19.50 -15.14
CA ILE A 405 24.74 18.62 -14.01
C ILE A 405 23.32 18.92 -13.48
N ASN A 406 22.94 20.21 -13.38
CA ASN A 406 21.63 20.61 -12.91
C ASN A 406 20.52 20.25 -13.93
N GLN A 407 20.77 20.38 -15.24
CA GLN A 407 19.81 19.97 -16.26
C GLN A 407 19.60 18.45 -16.28
N LEU A 408 20.69 17.66 -16.17
CA LEU A 408 20.59 16.21 -16.04
C LEU A 408 19.81 15.80 -14.79
N LYS A 409 20.07 16.48 -13.66
CA LYS A 409 19.29 16.24 -12.43
C LYS A 409 17.81 16.50 -12.65
N SER A 410 17.44 17.62 -13.27
CA SER A 410 16.04 17.97 -13.57
C SER A 410 15.39 16.95 -14.50
N LEU A 411 16.12 16.44 -15.49
CA LEU A 411 15.67 15.39 -16.37
C LEU A 411 15.42 14.08 -15.59
N MET A 412 16.37 13.64 -14.76
CA MET A 412 16.23 12.43 -13.93
C MET A 412 15.06 12.54 -12.94
N ASP A 413 14.90 13.70 -12.32
CA ASP A 413 13.77 13.97 -11.41
C ASP A 413 12.43 13.92 -12.16
N SER A 414 12.37 14.43 -13.40
CA SER A 414 11.17 14.36 -14.25
C SER A 414 10.84 12.93 -14.67
N GLU A 415 11.84 12.11 -15.03
CA GLU A 415 11.66 10.68 -15.35
C GLU A 415 11.18 9.88 -14.14
N ASN A 416 11.77 10.12 -12.98
CA ASN A 416 11.34 9.48 -11.74
C ASN A 416 9.90 9.86 -11.37
N ASN A 417 9.50 11.13 -11.53
CA ASN A 417 8.14 11.61 -11.31
C ASN A 417 7.16 10.97 -12.29
N LEU A 418 7.56 10.80 -13.55
CA LEU A 418 6.78 10.15 -14.59
C LEU A 418 6.45 8.69 -14.19
N LEU A 419 7.48 7.90 -13.88
CA LEU A 419 7.31 6.50 -13.48
C LEU A 419 6.56 6.37 -12.16
N THR A 420 6.91 7.19 -11.17
CA THR A 420 6.26 7.17 -9.85
C THR A 420 4.77 7.47 -9.95
N SER A 421 4.38 8.53 -10.68
CA SER A 421 2.97 8.89 -10.85
C SER A 421 2.21 7.87 -11.69
N TYR A 422 2.83 7.29 -12.70
CA TYR A 422 2.23 6.23 -13.49
C TYR A 422 1.94 4.98 -12.63
N PHE A 423 2.94 4.51 -11.87
CA PHE A 423 2.75 3.37 -10.95
C PHE A 423 1.75 3.69 -9.83
N ALA A 424 1.70 4.94 -9.35
CA ALA A 424 0.71 5.36 -8.37
C ALA A 424 -0.73 5.29 -8.92
N LEU A 425 -0.95 5.73 -10.16
CA LEU A 425 -2.24 5.62 -10.84
C LEU A 425 -2.64 4.16 -11.07
N LEU A 426 -1.71 3.31 -11.51
CA LEU A 426 -1.96 1.87 -11.66
C LEU A 426 -2.29 1.21 -10.32
N HIS A 427 -1.60 1.60 -9.24
CA HIS A 427 -1.87 1.13 -7.88
C HIS A 427 -3.28 1.54 -7.43
N GLN A 428 -3.63 2.82 -7.57
CA GLN A 428 -4.92 3.37 -7.18
C GLN A 428 -6.09 2.71 -7.92
N ASN A 429 -5.93 2.47 -9.22
CA ASN A 429 -6.95 1.81 -10.06
C ASN A 429 -6.92 0.27 -9.99
N GLN A 430 -6.14 -0.32 -9.07
CA GLN A 430 -6.01 -1.78 -8.88
C GLN A 430 -5.45 -2.55 -10.09
N ILE A 431 -4.85 -1.85 -11.05
CA ILE A 431 -4.34 -2.44 -12.30
C ILE A 431 -2.93 -3.01 -12.12
N LEU A 432 -2.16 -2.42 -11.19
CA LEU A 432 -0.76 -2.77 -11.00
C LEU A 432 -0.57 -4.27 -10.70
N ILE A 433 -1.44 -4.84 -9.87
CA ILE A 433 -1.43 -6.29 -9.58
C ILE A 433 -1.75 -7.11 -10.84
N GLN A 434 -2.76 -6.71 -11.60
CA GLN A 434 -3.18 -7.44 -12.79
C GLN A 434 -2.08 -7.44 -13.85
N ARG A 435 -1.36 -6.30 -13.99
CA ARG A 435 -0.27 -6.15 -14.98
C ARG A 435 0.99 -6.93 -14.60
N ILE A 436 1.34 -6.97 -13.32
CA ILE A 436 2.58 -7.59 -12.85
C ILE A 436 2.38 -9.05 -12.43
N LEU A 437 1.27 -9.37 -11.77
CA LEU A 437 1.02 -10.73 -11.30
C LEU A 437 0.14 -11.56 -12.22
N MET A 438 -0.14 -11.18 -13.44
CA MET A 438 -0.99 -11.82 -14.48
C MET A 438 -1.45 -13.30 -14.28
N VAL A 439 -1.23 -13.90 -13.11
CA VAL A 439 -1.50 -15.29 -12.75
C VAL A 439 -1.93 -15.35 -11.29
N PHE A 440 -3.16 -14.89 -10.99
CA PHE A 440 -3.90 -15.42 -9.80
C PHE A 440 -5.39 -15.13 -9.95
#